data_46b1f64104a78fe34edfe4407a2d0b57
#
_entry.id   46b1f64104a78fe34edfe4407a2d0b57
#
_cell.length_a   1.000
_cell.length_b   1.000
_cell.length_c   1.000
_cell.angle_alpha   90.00
_cell.angle_beta   90.00
_cell.angle_gamma   90.00
#
_symmetry.space_group_name_H-M   'P 1'
#
loop_
_entity.id
_entity.type
_entity.pdbx_description
1 polymer ?
#
loop_
_entity_poly.entity_id
_entity_poly.type
_entity_poly.pdbx_seq_one_letter_code
_entity_poly.pdbx_strand_id
1 'polypeptide(L)'
;MKTITAIAFFFLSLTAFAQYDKEKKVIIDDLDKNFSKYREVAKEIWDYAELGFLEEKSTAALQNLLEQEGFKIDKGVAGMPTAFVATYGSGKPVIGILAEYDALPGLSQQATPTKNPVVEGGNGQGCGHNLFGTASSASAIALKNWLEKSKKSGTVKLYGTPAEEGGAAKVYIARAGLLEGVDAVINWHPSSQNNASAQTCLAVIQGMFRFYGISAHAAAAPERGRSALDGVEAMDYMVNMMREHVPQESRIHYVIKKGGEAPNVVPDYAEVEYIVRSPEVEDVKNLWSRVVKAAEAGAMGTETTVKVEVISGIYNLLPNETLAKLQYENLKKVGGVQYTPEEEAFAKKMQESFNFKAPPISDAQKVQEYKLGFFPASTDVGDISWLVPTAGLGTATAVPGTPGHSWQNVACSGMSIGFKGMINAAKVMAMTGIDLFMNPATIAKAKEEFEVKRGKDFKYESLVGDREPPLDFRKSK
;
A
#
# COMPACT_ATOMS: atom_id res chain seq x y z
N MET A 1 33.91 -18.08 43.12
CA MET A 1 33.35 -16.79 42.66
C MET A 1 32.81 -16.79 41.23
N LYS A 2 33.31 -17.62 40.28
CA LYS A 2 32.81 -17.62 38.87
C LYS A 2 31.39 -18.19 38.67
N THR A 3 30.93 -19.10 39.57
CA THR A 3 29.63 -19.77 39.43
C THR A 3 28.44 -18.89 39.90
N ILE A 4 28.63 -17.97 40.83
CA ILE A 4 27.59 -17.08 41.34
C ILE A 4 27.23 -15.99 40.37
N THR A 5 28.23 -15.51 39.56
CA THR A 5 27.99 -14.45 38.57
C THR A 5 27.18 -14.97 37.38
N ALA A 6 27.34 -16.22 36.96
CA ALA A 6 26.58 -16.82 35.86
C ALA A 6 25.10 -17.05 36.24
N ILE A 7 24.80 -17.44 37.49
CA ILE A 7 23.44 -17.64 37.98
C ILE A 7 22.69 -16.30 38.10
N ALA A 8 23.35 -15.23 38.58
CA ALA A 8 22.76 -13.90 38.65
C ALA A 8 22.41 -13.33 37.26
N PHE A 9 23.25 -13.55 36.26
CA PHE A 9 22.96 -13.13 34.86
C PHE A 9 21.79 -13.92 34.25
N PHE A 10 21.65 -15.20 34.54
CA PHE A 10 20.56 -16.05 34.09
C PHE A 10 19.23 -15.66 34.72
N PHE A 11 19.19 -15.34 36.03
CA PHE A 11 18.00 -14.85 36.69
C PHE A 11 17.57 -13.45 36.27
N LEU A 12 18.52 -12.55 35.98
CA LEU A 12 18.23 -11.22 35.44
C LEU A 12 17.64 -11.29 34.04
N SER A 13 18.10 -12.22 33.20
CA SER A 13 17.54 -12.41 31.85
C SER A 13 16.12 -13.00 31.90
N LEU A 14 15.85 -13.98 32.77
CA LEU A 14 14.52 -14.58 32.93
C LEU A 14 13.48 -13.57 33.45
N THR A 15 13.85 -12.70 34.39
CA THR A 15 12.95 -11.65 34.89
C THR A 15 12.67 -10.57 33.87
N ALA A 16 13.66 -10.23 33.05
CA ALA A 16 13.48 -9.29 31.93
C ALA A 16 12.53 -9.84 30.85
N PHE A 17 12.64 -11.11 30.47
CA PHE A 17 11.73 -11.77 29.54
C PHE A 17 10.29 -11.86 30.09
N ALA A 18 10.12 -12.23 31.35
CA ALA A 18 8.80 -12.30 31.98
C ALA A 18 8.12 -10.92 32.06
N GLN A 19 8.88 -9.87 32.37
CA GLN A 19 8.38 -8.49 32.37
C GLN A 19 7.96 -8.04 30.99
N TYR A 20 8.73 -8.37 29.97
CA TYR A 20 8.50 -8.03 28.59
C TYR A 20 7.22 -8.66 28.02
N ASP A 21 7.01 -9.97 28.25
CA ASP A 21 5.77 -10.64 27.85
C ASP A 21 4.54 -10.08 28.60
N LYS A 22 4.71 -9.63 29.85
CA LYS A 22 3.65 -8.96 30.63
C LYS A 22 3.27 -7.61 30.03
N GLU A 23 4.23 -6.81 29.56
CA GLU A 23 3.96 -5.52 28.91
C GLU A 23 3.19 -5.69 27.60
N LYS A 24 3.57 -6.68 26.78
CA LYS A 24 2.84 -7.03 25.56
C LYS A 24 1.41 -7.50 25.85
N LYS A 25 1.22 -8.31 26.88
CA LYS A 25 -0.11 -8.77 27.29
C LYS A 25 -1.02 -7.60 27.67
N VAL A 26 -0.52 -6.63 28.43
CA VAL A 26 -1.31 -5.44 28.83
C VAL A 26 -1.81 -4.67 27.60
N ILE A 27 -0.99 -4.55 26.55
CA ILE A 27 -1.39 -3.88 25.29
C ILE A 27 -2.43 -4.67 24.51
N ILE A 28 -2.28 -6.00 24.45
CA ILE A 28 -3.29 -6.88 23.83
C ILE A 28 -4.63 -6.72 24.54
N ASP A 29 -4.62 -6.80 25.87
CA ASP A 29 -5.82 -6.66 26.68
C ASP A 29 -6.48 -5.27 26.54
N ASP A 30 -5.69 -4.19 26.36
CA ASP A 30 -6.20 -2.84 26.12
C ASP A 30 -6.84 -2.72 24.73
N LEU A 31 -6.22 -3.27 23.69
CA LEU A 31 -6.78 -3.31 22.34
C LEU A 31 -8.09 -4.10 22.30
N ASP A 32 -8.17 -5.24 23.01
CA ASP A 32 -9.40 -6.04 23.11
C ASP A 32 -10.51 -5.29 23.85
N LYS A 33 -10.17 -4.60 24.92
CA LYS A 33 -11.11 -3.78 25.70
C LYS A 33 -11.72 -2.65 24.87
N ASN A 34 -10.92 -2.03 24.01
CA ASN A 34 -11.33 -0.91 23.14
C ASN A 34 -11.81 -1.37 21.75
N PHE A 35 -12.00 -2.66 21.52
CA PHE A 35 -12.39 -3.22 20.24
C PHE A 35 -13.61 -2.55 19.63
N SER A 36 -14.68 -2.30 20.43
CA SER A 36 -15.91 -1.67 19.95
C SER A 36 -15.66 -0.28 19.36
N LYS A 37 -14.82 0.54 20.00
CA LYS A 37 -14.43 1.87 19.53
C LYS A 37 -13.78 1.80 18.14
N TYR A 38 -12.81 0.89 17.96
CA TYR A 38 -12.11 0.74 16.69
C TYR A 38 -13.02 0.15 15.60
N ARG A 39 -13.89 -0.79 15.96
CA ARG A 39 -14.90 -1.33 15.04
C ARG A 39 -15.83 -0.25 14.49
N GLU A 40 -16.27 0.68 15.34
CA GLU A 40 -17.13 1.80 14.94
C GLU A 40 -16.43 2.69 13.92
N VAL A 41 -15.20 3.13 14.18
CA VAL A 41 -14.42 3.94 13.23
C VAL A 41 -14.21 3.21 11.91
N ALA A 42 -13.83 1.93 11.94
CA ALA A 42 -13.67 1.14 10.73
C ALA A 42 -14.97 1.00 9.94
N LYS A 43 -16.11 0.89 10.64
CA LYS A 43 -17.44 0.82 10.01
C LYS A 43 -17.86 2.15 9.39
N GLU A 44 -17.59 3.28 10.06
CA GLU A 44 -17.84 4.61 9.51
C GLU A 44 -17.07 4.83 8.20
N ILE A 45 -15.76 4.51 8.17
CA ILE A 45 -14.95 4.62 6.95
C ILE A 45 -15.46 3.67 5.85
N TRP A 46 -15.90 2.46 6.24
CA TRP A 46 -16.54 1.53 5.30
C TRP A 46 -17.82 2.11 4.68
N ASP A 47 -18.65 2.76 5.49
CA ASP A 47 -19.89 3.40 5.05
C ASP A 47 -19.65 4.63 4.16
N TYR A 48 -18.59 5.40 4.43
CA TYR A 48 -18.23 6.58 3.62
C TYR A 48 -17.75 6.16 2.22
N ALA A 49 -16.97 5.11 2.10
CA ALA A 49 -16.44 4.57 0.86
C ALA A 49 -15.91 5.67 -0.09
N GLU A 50 -15.13 6.61 0.44
CA GLU A 50 -14.57 7.75 -0.29
C GLU A 50 -13.39 7.34 -1.15
N LEU A 51 -13.32 7.86 -2.38
CA LEU A 51 -12.24 7.56 -3.33
C LEU A 51 -10.99 8.38 -3.03
N GLY A 52 -9.87 7.91 -3.56
CA GLY A 52 -8.56 8.54 -3.38
C GLY A 52 -8.52 10.05 -3.62
N PHE A 53 -7.90 10.79 -2.71
CA PHE A 53 -7.85 12.24 -2.52
C PHE A 53 -9.21 12.93 -2.23
N LEU A 54 -10.29 12.16 -2.08
CA LEU A 54 -11.63 12.64 -1.71
C LEU A 54 -12.06 12.10 -0.33
N GLU A 55 -11.15 11.52 0.44
CA GLU A 55 -11.40 10.83 1.71
C GLU A 55 -11.53 11.82 2.89
N GLU A 56 -12.37 12.86 2.73
CA GLU A 56 -12.51 13.93 3.72
C GLU A 56 -13.04 13.44 5.07
N LYS A 57 -14.11 12.62 5.05
CA LYS A 57 -14.74 12.09 6.26
C LYS A 57 -13.88 10.99 6.89
N SER A 58 -13.32 10.10 6.05
CA SER A 58 -12.45 9.01 6.48
C SER A 58 -11.19 9.56 7.16
N THR A 59 -10.56 10.57 6.57
CA THR A 59 -9.43 11.29 7.16
C THR A 59 -9.81 11.95 8.49
N ALA A 60 -10.95 12.65 8.52
CA ALA A 60 -11.42 13.31 9.74
C ALA A 60 -11.72 12.31 10.87
N ALA A 61 -12.29 11.14 10.56
CA ALA A 61 -12.53 10.09 11.54
C ALA A 61 -11.24 9.60 12.21
N LEU A 62 -10.19 9.33 11.41
CA LEU A 62 -8.88 8.92 11.94
C LEU A 62 -8.16 10.04 12.69
N GLN A 63 -8.20 11.27 12.18
CA GLN A 63 -7.61 12.43 12.84
C GLN A 63 -8.27 12.67 14.20
N ASN A 64 -9.60 12.68 14.25
CA ASN A 64 -10.36 12.87 15.51
C ASN A 64 -10.04 11.76 16.53
N LEU A 65 -9.96 10.50 16.09
CA LEU A 65 -9.57 9.39 16.94
C LEU A 65 -8.20 9.62 17.57
N LEU A 66 -7.22 10.09 16.80
CA LEU A 66 -5.84 10.31 17.25
C LEU A 66 -5.70 11.60 18.08
N GLU A 67 -6.39 12.68 17.71
CA GLU A 67 -6.41 13.94 18.48
C GLU A 67 -6.99 13.74 19.88
N GLN A 68 -8.09 12.98 20.01
CA GLN A 68 -8.68 12.62 21.31
C GLN A 68 -7.73 11.83 22.21
N GLU A 69 -6.81 11.10 21.60
CA GLU A 69 -5.78 10.33 22.30
C GLU A 69 -4.47 11.14 22.52
N GLY A 70 -4.45 12.42 22.17
CA GLY A 70 -3.35 13.34 22.46
C GLY A 70 -2.23 13.36 21.42
N PHE A 71 -2.45 12.83 20.21
CA PHE A 71 -1.50 13.03 19.12
C PHE A 71 -1.58 14.46 18.59
N LYS A 72 -0.43 15.03 18.24
CA LYS A 72 -0.35 16.24 17.43
C LYS A 72 -0.52 15.87 15.96
N ILE A 73 -1.44 16.53 15.25
CA ILE A 73 -1.72 16.26 13.84
C ILE A 73 -1.22 17.40 12.96
N ASP A 74 -0.38 17.08 12.00
CA ASP A 74 0.00 17.95 10.90
C ASP A 74 -0.83 17.56 9.68
N LYS A 75 -1.82 18.38 9.29
CA LYS A 75 -2.83 18.11 8.25
C LYS A 75 -2.41 18.66 6.89
N GLY A 76 -2.86 18.05 5.80
CA GLY A 76 -2.63 18.54 4.43
C GLY A 76 -1.18 18.45 3.99
N VAL A 77 -0.44 17.46 4.49
CA VAL A 77 0.98 17.31 4.20
C VAL A 77 1.25 16.93 2.74
N ALA A 78 2.43 17.30 2.23
CA ALA A 78 2.88 17.03 0.86
C ALA A 78 1.90 17.51 -0.23
N GLY A 79 1.14 18.59 0.02
CA GLY A 79 0.17 19.14 -0.93
C GLY A 79 -1.12 18.34 -1.08
N MET A 80 -1.36 17.36 -0.23
CA MET A 80 -2.54 16.49 -0.27
C MET A 80 -3.48 16.80 0.90
N PRO A 81 -4.67 17.40 0.68
CA PRO A 81 -5.59 17.82 1.75
C PRO A 81 -6.00 16.69 2.70
N THR A 82 -6.11 15.47 2.21
CA THR A 82 -6.51 14.29 2.98
C THR A 82 -5.34 13.51 3.60
N ALA A 83 -4.08 13.91 3.33
CA ALA A 83 -2.91 13.35 3.99
C ALA A 83 -2.59 14.04 5.31
N PHE A 84 -2.04 13.29 6.28
CA PHE A 84 -1.65 13.85 7.58
C PHE A 84 -0.51 13.06 8.22
N VAL A 85 0.16 13.70 9.18
CA VAL A 85 1.11 13.04 10.08
C VAL A 85 0.66 13.26 11.52
N ALA A 86 0.42 12.17 12.25
CA ALA A 86 0.11 12.19 13.68
C ALA A 86 1.34 11.81 14.48
N THR A 87 1.76 12.67 15.42
CA THR A 87 2.99 12.47 16.19
C THR A 87 2.70 12.44 17.69
N TYR A 88 3.26 11.45 18.40
CA TYR A 88 3.24 11.38 19.85
C TYR A 88 4.61 11.00 20.41
N GLY A 89 4.96 11.58 21.58
CA GLY A 89 6.22 11.34 22.24
C GLY A 89 7.37 12.19 21.73
N SER A 90 8.57 11.91 22.17
CA SER A 90 9.79 12.62 21.78
C SER A 90 11.03 11.77 21.96
N GLY A 91 12.07 12.10 21.18
CA GLY A 91 13.34 11.35 21.20
C GLY A 91 13.32 10.09 20.35
N LYS A 92 14.36 9.31 20.53
CA LYS A 92 14.62 8.07 19.76
C LYS A 92 14.24 6.83 20.55
N PRO A 93 13.88 5.72 19.85
CA PRO A 93 13.71 5.63 18.39
C PRO A 93 12.42 6.31 17.92
N VAL A 94 12.35 6.65 16.62
CA VAL A 94 11.16 7.14 15.93
C VAL A 94 10.59 6.00 15.09
N ILE A 95 9.39 5.53 15.43
CA ILE A 95 8.72 4.45 14.73
C ILE A 95 7.57 5.03 13.90
N GLY A 96 7.63 4.80 12.58
CA GLY A 96 6.58 5.16 11.64
C GLY A 96 5.55 4.04 11.49
N ILE A 97 4.29 4.39 11.31
CA ILE A 97 3.18 3.48 10.99
C ILE A 97 2.42 4.08 9.81
N LEU A 98 2.14 3.28 8.78
CA LEU A 98 1.36 3.72 7.62
C LEU A 98 -0.13 3.45 7.84
N ALA A 99 -1.01 4.29 7.27
CA ALA A 99 -2.46 4.16 7.38
C ALA A 99 -3.12 4.57 6.06
N GLU A 100 -3.80 3.63 5.39
CA GLU A 100 -4.59 3.82 4.18
C GLU A 100 -6.08 3.82 4.53
N TYR A 101 -6.92 4.50 3.72
CA TYR A 101 -8.37 4.62 3.99
C TYR A 101 -9.22 4.91 2.75
N ASP A 102 -8.66 4.86 1.56
CA ASP A 102 -9.36 5.06 0.30
C ASP A 102 -10.16 3.84 -0.13
N ALA A 103 -11.25 4.09 -0.89
CA ALA A 103 -12.13 3.08 -1.46
C ALA A 103 -11.92 2.94 -2.98
N LEU A 104 -12.51 1.89 -3.54
CA LEU A 104 -12.52 1.62 -4.98
C LEU A 104 -13.87 1.95 -5.61
N PRO A 105 -13.88 2.47 -6.84
CA PRO A 105 -15.13 2.75 -7.57
C PRO A 105 -15.82 1.47 -8.03
N GLY A 106 -17.15 1.52 -8.13
CA GLY A 106 -17.96 0.44 -8.71
C GLY A 106 -18.11 -0.82 -7.85
N LEU A 107 -17.67 -0.78 -6.59
CA LEU A 107 -17.64 -1.93 -5.68
C LEU A 107 -18.60 -1.80 -4.50
N SER A 108 -19.62 -0.91 -4.57
CA SER A 108 -20.62 -0.79 -3.51
C SER A 108 -21.25 -2.14 -3.18
N GLN A 109 -21.29 -2.49 -1.90
CA GLN A 109 -21.76 -3.81 -1.44
C GLN A 109 -22.20 -3.73 0.01
N GLN A 110 -23.25 -4.47 0.35
CA GLN A 110 -23.63 -4.74 1.75
C GLN A 110 -22.71 -5.77 2.40
N ALA A 111 -22.64 -5.78 3.73
CA ALA A 111 -21.89 -6.78 4.49
C ALA A 111 -22.64 -8.14 4.53
N THR A 112 -22.94 -8.69 3.34
CA THR A 112 -23.70 -9.93 3.13
C THR A 112 -22.92 -10.90 2.24
N PRO A 113 -23.11 -12.24 2.36
CA PRO A 113 -22.34 -13.22 1.63
C PRO A 113 -22.79 -13.40 0.18
N THR A 114 -23.63 -12.52 -0.33
CA THR A 114 -24.13 -12.49 -1.71
C THR A 114 -23.98 -11.10 -2.28
N LYS A 115 -23.81 -10.99 -3.61
CA LYS A 115 -23.70 -9.71 -4.27
C LYS A 115 -24.99 -8.90 -4.11
N ASN A 116 -24.90 -7.79 -3.41
CA ASN A 116 -26.02 -6.90 -3.10
C ASN A 116 -25.49 -5.47 -2.90
N PRO A 117 -25.38 -4.66 -3.96
CA PRO A 117 -24.91 -3.28 -3.87
C PRO A 117 -25.77 -2.43 -2.94
N VAL A 118 -25.15 -1.55 -2.13
CA VAL A 118 -25.88 -0.50 -1.40
C VAL A 118 -26.36 0.57 -2.37
N VAL A 119 -25.48 0.95 -3.31
CA VAL A 119 -25.75 1.90 -4.41
C VAL A 119 -25.22 1.27 -5.69
N GLU A 120 -26.06 1.11 -6.71
CA GLU A 120 -25.61 0.56 -7.99
C GLU A 120 -24.52 1.44 -8.61
N GLY A 121 -23.39 0.83 -8.99
CA GLY A 121 -22.21 1.55 -9.48
C GLY A 121 -21.46 2.39 -8.45
N GLY A 122 -21.90 2.40 -7.18
CA GLY A 122 -21.25 3.14 -6.09
C GLY A 122 -19.91 2.54 -5.65
N ASN A 123 -19.23 3.22 -4.75
CA ASN A 123 -17.90 2.85 -4.27
C ASN A 123 -17.98 1.84 -3.11
N GLY A 124 -16.84 1.16 -2.84
CA GLY A 124 -16.73 0.22 -1.72
C GLY A 124 -15.30 -0.04 -1.29
N GLN A 125 -15.13 -0.47 -0.05
CA GLN A 125 -13.83 -0.80 0.56
C GLN A 125 -13.29 -2.15 0.06
N GLY A 126 -13.04 -2.22 -1.27
CA GLY A 126 -12.65 -3.44 -1.97
C GLY A 126 -11.23 -3.94 -1.69
N CYS A 127 -10.39 -3.11 -1.07
CA CYS A 127 -9.07 -3.47 -0.56
C CYS A 127 -9.02 -3.55 0.99
N GLY A 128 -10.11 -3.12 1.66
CA GLY A 128 -10.21 -3.15 3.12
C GLY A 128 -9.43 -2.03 3.82
N HIS A 129 -9.18 -0.90 3.15
CA HIS A 129 -8.42 0.21 3.72
C HIS A 129 -9.12 0.88 4.91
N ASN A 130 -10.44 0.73 5.05
CA ASN A 130 -11.16 1.09 6.27
C ASN A 130 -10.62 0.37 7.51
N LEU A 131 -10.23 -0.90 7.35
CA LEU A 131 -9.59 -1.71 8.39
C LEU A 131 -8.13 -1.31 8.57
N PHE A 132 -7.44 -1.02 7.46
CA PHE A 132 -6.03 -0.65 7.45
C PHE A 132 -5.79 0.61 8.29
N GLY A 133 -6.41 1.72 7.96
CA GLY A 133 -6.24 2.99 8.68
C GLY A 133 -6.61 2.87 10.15
N THR A 134 -7.67 2.13 10.45
CA THR A 134 -8.15 1.95 11.83
C THR A 134 -7.21 1.10 12.66
N ALA A 135 -6.71 -0.05 12.17
CA ALA A 135 -5.76 -0.89 12.91
C ALA A 135 -4.43 -0.17 13.14
N SER A 136 -3.97 0.59 12.15
CA SER A 136 -2.78 1.42 12.27
C SER A 136 -2.94 2.48 13.37
N SER A 137 -4.08 3.17 13.41
CA SER A 137 -4.42 4.14 14.46
C SER A 137 -4.52 3.46 15.84
N ALA A 138 -5.18 2.31 15.93
CA ALA A 138 -5.28 1.54 17.16
C ALA A 138 -3.89 1.10 17.69
N SER A 139 -3.01 0.65 16.79
CA SER A 139 -1.63 0.31 17.13
C SER A 139 -0.83 1.51 17.63
N ALA A 140 -0.95 2.67 16.96
CA ALA A 140 -0.28 3.90 17.38
C ALA A 140 -0.74 4.35 18.77
N ILE A 141 -2.05 4.29 19.06
CA ILE A 141 -2.64 4.60 20.36
C ILE A 141 -2.13 3.63 21.43
N ALA A 142 -2.08 2.34 21.14
CA ALA A 142 -1.56 1.35 22.06
C ALA A 142 -0.07 1.59 22.40
N LEU A 143 0.75 1.96 21.42
CA LEU A 143 2.16 2.34 21.63
C LEU A 143 2.28 3.64 22.44
N LYS A 144 1.44 4.63 22.17
CA LYS A 144 1.35 5.86 22.96
C LYS A 144 1.06 5.55 24.42
N ASN A 145 0.04 4.73 24.70
CA ASN A 145 -0.33 4.32 26.05
C ASN A 145 0.82 3.59 26.76
N TRP A 146 1.54 2.76 26.03
CA TRP A 146 2.72 2.07 26.56
C TRP A 146 3.88 3.04 26.86
N LEU A 147 4.18 4.01 26.01
CA LEU A 147 5.21 5.03 26.25
C LEU A 147 4.87 5.86 27.51
N GLU A 148 3.61 6.28 27.67
CA GLU A 148 3.15 7.00 28.86
C GLU A 148 3.34 6.19 30.15
N LYS A 149 2.96 4.92 30.12
CA LYS A 149 3.03 4.03 31.27
C LYS A 149 4.46 3.64 31.64
N SER A 150 5.27 3.32 30.64
CA SER A 150 6.66 2.88 30.80
C SER A 150 7.62 4.02 31.09
N LYS A 151 7.22 5.28 30.83
CA LYS A 151 8.06 6.48 30.90
C LYS A 151 9.32 6.40 30.01
N LYS A 152 9.30 5.59 28.98
CA LYS A 152 10.42 5.47 28.03
C LYS A 152 10.41 6.62 27.02
N SER A 153 11.60 7.02 26.59
CA SER A 153 11.77 7.92 25.46
C SER A 153 11.46 7.21 24.15
N GLY A 154 10.87 7.90 23.22
CA GLY A 154 10.57 7.43 21.87
C GLY A 154 9.46 8.22 21.22
N THR A 155 9.36 8.11 19.92
CA THR A 155 8.36 8.82 19.13
C THR A 155 7.58 7.83 18.25
N VAL A 156 6.26 7.95 18.25
CA VAL A 156 5.36 7.28 17.32
C VAL A 156 4.90 8.30 16.29
N LYS A 157 5.08 8.02 15.01
CA LYS A 157 4.53 8.80 13.89
C LYS A 157 3.59 7.93 13.08
N LEU A 158 2.33 8.31 12.98
CA LEU A 158 1.40 7.69 12.04
C LEU A 158 1.25 8.58 10.82
N TYR A 159 1.40 7.99 9.66
CA TYR A 159 1.25 8.65 8.35
C TYR A 159 -0.09 8.24 7.76
N GLY A 160 -1.04 9.17 7.70
CA GLY A 160 -2.28 9.02 6.94
C GLY A 160 -1.96 9.20 5.46
N THR A 161 -2.05 8.11 4.70
CA THR A 161 -1.63 8.02 3.32
C THR A 161 -2.83 7.74 2.42
N PRO A 162 -3.50 8.79 1.90
CA PRO A 162 -4.67 8.67 1.03
C PRO A 162 -4.32 8.06 -0.34
N ALA A 163 -5.33 7.70 -1.10
CA ALA A 163 -5.24 7.42 -2.53
C ALA A 163 -4.16 6.38 -2.93
N GLU A 164 -4.01 5.30 -2.15
CA GLU A 164 -3.12 4.19 -2.55
C GLU A 164 -3.57 3.63 -3.90
N GLU A 165 -4.88 3.52 -4.12
CA GLU A 165 -5.54 3.00 -5.32
C GLU A 165 -5.42 3.96 -6.53
N GLY A 166 -4.19 4.18 -6.96
CA GLY A 166 -3.84 4.91 -8.19
C GLY A 166 -3.38 6.35 -8.02
N GLY A 167 -3.54 6.95 -6.83
CA GLY A 167 -3.01 8.30 -6.53
C GLY A 167 -1.58 8.29 -6.01
N ALA A 168 -1.15 7.17 -5.41
CA ALA A 168 0.21 6.92 -4.91
C ALA A 168 0.71 7.99 -3.93
N ALA A 169 -0.08 8.32 -2.90
CA ALA A 169 0.25 9.40 -1.95
C ALA A 169 1.60 9.23 -1.25
N LYS A 170 2.05 8.00 -1.01
CA LYS A 170 3.32 7.73 -0.34
C LYS A 170 4.53 8.20 -1.13
N VAL A 171 4.43 8.26 -2.46
CA VAL A 171 5.46 8.85 -3.34
C VAL A 171 5.66 10.33 -3.01
N TYR A 172 4.57 11.08 -2.79
CA TYR A 172 4.63 12.50 -2.44
C TYR A 172 5.11 12.73 -1.01
N ILE A 173 4.73 11.85 -0.07
CA ILE A 173 5.24 11.84 1.31
C ILE A 173 6.75 11.60 1.32
N ALA A 174 7.23 10.63 0.53
CA ALA A 174 8.64 10.32 0.36
C ALA A 174 9.42 11.51 -0.24
N ARG A 175 8.91 12.09 -1.33
CA ARG A 175 9.49 13.25 -2.00
C ARG A 175 9.56 14.48 -1.11
N ALA A 176 8.56 14.69 -0.25
CA ALA A 176 8.51 15.82 0.68
C ALA A 176 9.44 15.66 1.90
N GLY A 177 10.22 14.56 2.01
CA GLY A 177 11.15 14.35 3.11
C GLY A 177 10.49 14.06 4.47
N LEU A 178 9.20 13.74 4.52
CA LEU A 178 8.45 13.57 5.77
C LEU A 178 8.90 12.35 6.61
N LEU A 179 9.75 11.50 6.03
CA LEU A 179 10.34 10.32 6.68
C LEU A 179 11.70 10.59 7.32
N GLU A 180 12.21 11.83 7.21
CA GLU A 180 13.49 12.16 7.81
C GLU A 180 13.49 11.90 9.32
N GLY A 181 14.55 11.24 9.78
CA GLY A 181 14.72 10.89 11.18
C GLY A 181 13.88 9.72 11.68
N VAL A 182 13.05 9.06 10.84
CA VAL A 182 12.36 7.81 11.18
C VAL A 182 13.36 6.66 11.19
N ASP A 183 13.27 5.79 12.20
CA ASP A 183 14.23 4.70 12.41
C ASP A 183 13.76 3.37 11.81
N ALA A 184 12.45 3.12 11.80
CA ALA A 184 11.80 1.97 11.17
C ALA A 184 10.33 2.29 10.88
N VAL A 185 9.76 1.66 9.86
CA VAL A 185 8.34 1.75 9.52
C VAL A 185 7.69 0.38 9.66
N ILE A 186 6.58 0.36 10.38
CA ILE A 186 5.72 -0.81 10.53
C ILE A 186 4.50 -0.61 9.63
N ASN A 187 4.18 -1.64 8.85
CA ASN A 187 3.05 -1.64 7.94
C ASN A 187 2.24 -2.92 8.08
N TRP A 188 1.02 -2.91 7.56
CA TRP A 188 0.21 -4.11 7.42
C TRP A 188 -0.76 -3.95 6.24
N HIS A 189 -1.39 -5.02 5.81
CA HIS A 189 -2.43 -4.96 4.79
C HIS A 189 -3.55 -5.98 5.07
N PRO A 190 -4.83 -5.63 4.88
CA PRO A 190 -5.94 -6.59 4.86
C PRO A 190 -5.68 -7.74 3.87
N SER A 191 -5.99 -8.96 4.29
CA SER A 191 -5.70 -10.15 3.49
C SER A 191 -6.75 -11.25 3.75
N SER A 192 -6.72 -12.31 2.97
CA SER A 192 -7.42 -13.56 3.27
C SER A 192 -6.55 -14.57 4.04
N GLN A 193 -5.32 -14.19 4.42
CA GLN A 193 -4.34 -15.03 5.12
C GLN A 193 -3.58 -14.23 6.16
N ASN A 194 -3.01 -14.93 7.16
CA ASN A 194 -2.08 -14.33 8.14
C ASN A 194 -0.65 -14.61 7.70
N ASN A 195 0.09 -13.58 7.31
CA ASN A 195 1.44 -13.70 6.76
C ASN A 195 2.30 -12.48 7.16
N ALA A 196 3.53 -12.70 7.54
CA ALA A 196 4.52 -11.65 7.81
C ALA A 196 5.85 -11.94 7.09
N SER A 197 5.79 -12.57 5.93
CA SER A 197 6.96 -12.83 5.09
C SER A 197 7.51 -11.54 4.50
N ALA A 198 8.84 -11.42 4.43
CA ALA A 198 9.46 -10.34 3.68
C ALA A 198 9.21 -10.54 2.18
N GLN A 199 8.68 -9.51 1.52
CA GLN A 199 8.29 -9.59 0.12
C GLN A 199 8.85 -8.42 -0.66
N THR A 200 9.17 -8.65 -1.94
CA THR A 200 9.29 -7.59 -2.94
C THR A 200 8.06 -7.61 -3.85
N CYS A 201 7.91 -6.56 -4.66
CA CYS A 201 6.81 -6.41 -5.62
C CYS A 201 7.33 -5.77 -6.91
N LEU A 202 6.45 -5.45 -7.85
CA LEU A 202 6.83 -4.76 -9.08
C LEU A 202 6.96 -3.25 -8.86
N ALA A 203 8.08 -2.67 -9.29
CA ALA A 203 8.14 -1.25 -9.62
C ALA A 203 7.33 -0.98 -10.88
N VAL A 204 6.80 0.24 -11.01
CA VAL A 204 5.98 0.63 -12.16
C VAL A 204 6.19 2.10 -12.53
N ILE A 205 6.15 2.39 -13.84
CA ILE A 205 5.91 3.74 -14.39
C ILE A 205 4.73 3.64 -15.34
N GLN A 206 3.79 4.56 -15.18
CA GLN A 206 2.62 4.74 -16.05
C GLN A 206 2.63 6.14 -16.63
N GLY A 207 2.35 6.27 -17.92
CA GLY A 207 2.29 7.58 -18.54
C GLY A 207 1.49 7.64 -19.82
N MET A 208 1.16 8.86 -20.19
CA MET A 208 0.41 9.20 -21.38
C MET A 208 1.33 9.80 -22.45
N PHE A 209 1.21 9.30 -23.64
CA PHE A 209 1.90 9.80 -24.83
C PHE A 209 0.85 10.43 -25.74
N ARG A 210 0.94 11.75 -25.93
CA ARG A 210 0.01 12.53 -26.77
C ARG A 210 0.71 12.99 -28.00
N PHE A 211 0.22 12.52 -29.16
CA PHE A 211 0.74 12.88 -30.49
C PHE A 211 -0.14 13.97 -31.08
N TYR A 212 0.53 14.92 -31.74
CA TYR A 212 -0.09 16.05 -32.41
C TYR A 212 0.37 16.09 -33.85
N GLY A 213 -0.59 16.08 -34.76
CA GLY A 213 -0.42 16.07 -36.20
C GLY A 213 -1.07 17.26 -36.90
N ILE A 214 -1.46 17.06 -38.17
CA ILE A 214 -2.11 18.07 -39.01
C ILE A 214 -3.31 17.42 -39.68
N SER A 215 -4.52 17.96 -39.46
CA SER A 215 -5.74 17.48 -40.14
C SER A 215 -5.74 17.82 -41.62
N ALA A 216 -6.27 16.90 -42.43
CA ALA A 216 -6.55 17.10 -43.83
C ALA A 216 -7.71 16.18 -44.27
N HIS A 217 -8.30 16.48 -45.42
CA HIS A 217 -9.26 15.57 -46.03
C HIS A 217 -8.52 14.34 -46.58
N ALA A 218 -8.74 13.17 -46.00
CA ALA A 218 -7.95 11.97 -46.27
C ALA A 218 -7.96 11.49 -47.72
N ALA A 219 -8.98 11.85 -48.52
CA ALA A 219 -9.07 11.51 -49.93
C ALA A 219 -8.73 12.68 -50.88
N ALA A 220 -9.07 13.93 -50.49
CA ALA A 220 -8.95 15.08 -51.39
C ALA A 220 -7.58 15.77 -51.33
N ALA A 221 -6.90 15.72 -50.17
CA ALA A 221 -5.61 16.39 -49.97
C ALA A 221 -4.79 15.66 -48.87
N PRO A 222 -4.56 14.33 -48.99
CA PRO A 222 -3.85 13.55 -47.98
C PRO A 222 -2.42 14.04 -47.72
N GLU A 223 -1.76 14.56 -48.76
CA GLU A 223 -0.38 15.10 -48.73
C GLU A 223 -0.22 16.29 -47.76
N ARG A 224 -1.33 16.96 -47.38
CA ARG A 224 -1.33 18.09 -46.43
C ARG A 224 -1.48 17.66 -45.00
N GLY A 225 -1.88 16.40 -44.75
CA GLY A 225 -2.08 15.86 -43.39
C GLY A 225 -0.79 15.27 -42.83
N ARG A 226 -0.77 15.19 -41.48
CA ARG A 226 0.19 14.40 -40.70
C ARG A 226 -0.60 13.70 -39.62
N SER A 227 -0.70 12.38 -39.73
CA SER A 227 -1.55 11.58 -38.85
C SER A 227 -0.88 11.36 -37.48
N ALA A 228 -1.49 11.90 -36.46
CA ALA A 228 -1.08 11.63 -35.07
C ALA A 228 -1.27 10.14 -34.71
N LEU A 229 -2.26 9.46 -35.30
CA LEU A 229 -2.46 8.03 -35.12
C LEU A 229 -1.29 7.22 -35.70
N ASP A 230 -0.76 7.59 -36.87
CA ASP A 230 0.41 6.92 -37.44
C ASP A 230 1.63 7.03 -36.50
N GLY A 231 1.78 8.18 -35.77
CA GLY A 231 2.79 8.34 -34.75
C GLY A 231 2.63 7.36 -33.59
N VAL A 232 1.39 7.15 -33.11
CA VAL A 232 1.06 6.15 -32.09
C VAL A 232 1.35 4.74 -32.63
N GLU A 233 0.88 4.38 -33.79
CA GLU A 233 1.08 3.05 -34.39
C GLU A 233 2.57 2.74 -34.60
N ALA A 234 3.35 3.71 -35.06
CA ALA A 234 4.79 3.58 -35.20
C ALA A 234 5.49 3.35 -33.85
N MET A 235 5.11 4.09 -32.81
CA MET A 235 5.58 3.87 -31.45
C MET A 235 5.24 2.45 -30.99
N ASP A 236 3.97 2.04 -31.07
CA ASP A 236 3.47 0.76 -30.62
C ASP A 236 4.18 -0.40 -31.32
N TYR A 237 4.44 -0.27 -32.62
CA TYR A 237 5.20 -1.26 -33.41
C TYR A 237 6.63 -1.40 -32.89
N MET A 238 7.35 -0.30 -32.69
CA MET A 238 8.71 -0.31 -32.13
C MET A 238 8.77 -0.88 -30.72
N VAL A 239 7.82 -0.53 -29.86
CA VAL A 239 7.73 -1.08 -28.49
C VAL A 239 7.43 -2.58 -28.54
N ASN A 240 6.59 -3.06 -29.46
CA ASN A 240 6.32 -4.49 -29.61
C ASN A 240 7.57 -5.27 -30.05
N MET A 241 8.39 -4.73 -30.96
CA MET A 241 9.69 -5.33 -31.31
C MET A 241 10.66 -5.36 -30.11
N MET A 242 10.63 -4.33 -29.26
CA MET A 242 11.48 -4.24 -28.08
C MET A 242 11.22 -5.37 -27.05
N ARG A 243 10.04 -5.99 -27.06
CA ARG A 243 9.65 -7.04 -26.09
C ARG A 243 10.56 -8.26 -26.11
N GLU A 244 11.22 -8.56 -27.23
CA GLU A 244 12.20 -9.63 -27.36
C GLU A 244 13.53 -9.32 -26.64
N HIS A 245 13.73 -8.07 -26.19
CA HIS A 245 14.99 -7.56 -25.65
C HIS A 245 14.80 -6.86 -24.31
N VAL A 246 13.95 -7.42 -23.45
CA VAL A 246 13.67 -6.95 -22.08
C VAL A 246 13.82 -8.10 -21.08
N PRO A 247 14.05 -7.83 -19.77
CA PRO A 247 14.07 -8.88 -18.75
C PRO A 247 12.78 -9.71 -18.76
N GLN A 248 12.89 -11.02 -18.53
CA GLN A 248 11.79 -11.99 -18.60
C GLN A 248 10.59 -11.60 -17.70
N GLU A 249 10.86 -11.02 -16.53
CA GLU A 249 9.89 -10.62 -15.54
C GLU A 249 9.23 -9.28 -15.83
N SER A 250 9.75 -8.52 -16.81
CA SER A 250 9.20 -7.21 -17.17
C SER A 250 7.86 -7.34 -17.91
N ARG A 251 7.01 -6.33 -17.76
CA ARG A 251 5.74 -6.23 -18.48
C ARG A 251 5.59 -4.82 -19.03
N ILE A 252 5.14 -4.74 -20.27
CA ILE A 252 4.80 -3.48 -20.95
C ILE A 252 3.38 -3.63 -21.49
N HIS A 253 2.47 -2.79 -21.01
CA HIS A 253 1.07 -2.78 -21.43
C HIS A 253 0.74 -1.44 -22.02
N TYR A 254 -0.19 -1.39 -22.97
CA TYR A 254 -0.71 -0.12 -23.48
C TYR A 254 -2.15 -0.22 -23.94
N VAL A 255 -2.78 0.93 -24.01
CA VAL A 255 -4.10 1.10 -24.63
C VAL A 255 -4.14 2.44 -25.37
N ILE A 256 -4.60 2.41 -26.61
CA ILE A 256 -4.89 3.63 -27.36
C ILE A 256 -6.18 4.23 -26.78
N LYS A 257 -6.07 5.43 -26.19
CA LYS A 257 -7.21 6.14 -25.57
C LYS A 257 -7.99 6.94 -26.61
N LYS A 258 -7.28 7.48 -27.62
CA LYS A 258 -7.85 8.22 -28.73
C LYS A 258 -7.01 8.03 -30.00
N GLY A 259 -7.67 7.72 -31.11
CA GLY A 259 -7.02 7.46 -32.41
C GLY A 259 -7.64 8.25 -33.58
N GLY A 260 -8.41 9.29 -33.32
CA GLY A 260 -9.13 10.09 -34.31
C GLY A 260 -10.65 9.99 -34.16
N GLU A 261 -11.40 10.72 -35.01
CA GLU A 261 -12.87 10.82 -34.93
C GLU A 261 -13.58 10.19 -36.13
N ALA A 262 -13.05 10.40 -37.34
CA ALA A 262 -13.68 9.92 -38.58
C ALA A 262 -12.63 9.49 -39.58
N PRO A 263 -12.84 8.38 -40.38
CA PRO A 263 -11.81 7.80 -41.24
C PRO A 263 -11.48 8.66 -42.47
N ASN A 264 -12.31 9.63 -42.79
CA ASN A 264 -12.09 10.58 -43.92
C ASN A 264 -11.39 11.88 -43.49
N VAL A 265 -10.96 11.97 -42.23
CA VAL A 265 -10.21 13.08 -41.64
C VAL A 265 -8.89 12.55 -41.10
N VAL A 266 -7.75 13.05 -41.58
CA VAL A 266 -6.43 12.72 -41.02
C VAL A 266 -6.39 13.18 -39.56
N PRO A 267 -6.14 12.28 -38.59
CA PRO A 267 -6.15 12.63 -37.17
C PRO A 267 -5.03 13.61 -36.80
N ASP A 268 -5.38 14.76 -36.26
CA ASP A 268 -4.40 15.75 -35.73
C ASP A 268 -4.09 15.56 -34.25
N TYR A 269 -4.80 14.63 -33.56
CA TYR A 269 -4.57 14.24 -32.19
C TYR A 269 -4.80 12.76 -32.01
N ALA A 270 -3.87 12.11 -31.31
CA ALA A 270 -4.00 10.75 -30.81
C ALA A 270 -3.27 10.61 -29.49
N GLU A 271 -3.74 9.68 -28.65
CA GLU A 271 -3.08 9.39 -27.38
C GLU A 271 -3.08 7.90 -27.05
N VAL A 272 -1.98 7.46 -26.46
CA VAL A 272 -1.78 6.10 -25.96
C VAL A 272 -1.24 6.14 -24.54
N GLU A 273 -1.78 5.30 -23.69
CA GLU A 273 -1.36 5.12 -22.31
C GLU A 273 -0.51 3.86 -22.19
N TYR A 274 0.65 3.98 -21.55
CA TYR A 274 1.59 2.88 -21.32
C TYR A 274 1.82 2.65 -19.82
N ILE A 275 1.98 1.37 -19.46
CA ILE A 275 2.47 0.93 -18.15
C ILE A 275 3.66 0.01 -18.35
N VAL A 276 4.78 0.34 -17.72
CA VAL A 276 6.00 -0.47 -17.68
C VAL A 276 6.21 -0.97 -16.26
N ARG A 277 6.45 -2.27 -16.10
CA ARG A 277 6.66 -2.93 -14.78
C ARG A 277 7.86 -3.85 -14.82
N SER A 278 8.63 -3.91 -13.73
CA SER A 278 9.70 -4.89 -13.50
C SER A 278 9.90 -5.09 -11.98
N PRO A 279 10.44 -6.23 -11.53
CA PRO A 279 10.84 -6.41 -10.13
C PRO A 279 11.86 -5.39 -9.62
N GLU A 280 12.69 -4.86 -10.51
CA GLU A 280 13.74 -3.90 -10.17
C GLU A 280 13.43 -2.53 -10.75
N VAL A 281 13.51 -1.49 -9.91
CA VAL A 281 13.23 -0.11 -10.32
C VAL A 281 14.17 0.39 -11.42
N GLU A 282 15.43 -0.04 -11.41
CA GLU A 282 16.40 0.37 -12.44
C GLU A 282 16.04 -0.20 -13.83
N ASP A 283 15.47 -1.40 -13.88
CA ASP A 283 14.93 -1.96 -15.12
C ASP A 283 13.74 -1.13 -15.62
N VAL A 284 12.84 -0.73 -14.72
CA VAL A 284 11.70 0.12 -15.06
C VAL A 284 12.16 1.45 -15.65
N LYS A 285 13.12 2.12 -15.02
CA LYS A 285 13.70 3.38 -15.53
C LYS A 285 14.33 3.21 -16.92
N ASN A 286 15.10 2.14 -17.12
CA ASN A 286 15.71 1.82 -18.40
C ASN A 286 14.65 1.57 -19.49
N LEU A 287 13.69 0.70 -19.20
CA LEU A 287 12.60 0.37 -20.12
C LEU A 287 11.74 1.58 -20.46
N TRP A 288 11.41 2.40 -19.47
CA TRP A 288 10.67 3.64 -19.68
C TRP A 288 11.40 4.60 -20.62
N SER A 289 12.70 4.79 -20.43
CA SER A 289 13.52 5.59 -21.33
C SER A 289 13.48 5.06 -22.77
N ARG A 290 13.46 3.74 -22.96
CA ARG A 290 13.36 3.11 -24.30
C ARG A 290 11.98 3.30 -24.92
N VAL A 291 10.89 3.24 -24.12
CA VAL A 291 9.52 3.53 -24.56
C VAL A 291 9.39 5.00 -24.99
N VAL A 292 9.98 5.94 -24.24
CA VAL A 292 10.03 7.37 -24.63
C VAL A 292 10.76 7.55 -25.97
N LYS A 293 11.92 6.90 -26.16
CA LYS A 293 12.66 6.97 -27.43
C LYS A 293 11.84 6.41 -28.61
N ALA A 294 11.05 5.36 -28.41
CA ALA A 294 10.16 4.84 -29.43
C ALA A 294 9.06 5.86 -29.81
N ALA A 295 8.53 6.59 -28.83
CA ALA A 295 7.57 7.67 -29.08
C ALA A 295 8.18 8.83 -29.86
N GLU A 296 9.38 9.27 -29.48
CA GLU A 296 10.14 10.31 -30.18
C GLU A 296 10.46 9.91 -31.64
N ALA A 297 10.90 8.66 -31.83
CA ALA A 297 11.18 8.13 -33.17
C ALA A 297 9.91 8.01 -34.03
N GLY A 298 8.79 7.58 -33.45
CA GLY A 298 7.48 7.54 -34.10
C GLY A 298 7.02 8.93 -34.52
N ALA A 299 7.12 9.92 -33.67
CA ALA A 299 6.79 11.29 -33.99
C ALA A 299 7.69 11.87 -35.07
N MET A 300 9.00 11.62 -35.01
CA MET A 300 9.96 12.07 -36.01
C MET A 300 9.67 11.45 -37.40
N GLY A 301 9.40 10.14 -37.44
CA GLY A 301 9.16 9.42 -38.70
C GLY A 301 7.83 9.76 -39.39
N THR A 302 6.84 10.23 -38.63
CA THR A 302 5.51 10.62 -39.13
C THR A 302 5.34 12.14 -39.26
N GLU A 303 6.42 12.91 -39.03
CA GLU A 303 6.42 14.39 -39.04
C GLU A 303 5.35 14.98 -38.09
N THR A 304 5.11 14.30 -36.93
CA THR A 304 4.24 14.75 -35.85
C THR A 304 5.06 15.21 -34.63
N THR A 305 4.42 15.64 -33.57
CA THR A 305 5.08 15.92 -32.27
C THR A 305 4.48 15.08 -31.19
N VAL A 306 5.27 14.72 -30.16
CA VAL A 306 4.80 13.95 -29.02
C VAL A 306 5.08 14.71 -27.71
N LYS A 307 4.10 14.65 -26.77
CA LYS A 307 4.28 15.04 -25.37
C LYS A 307 4.10 13.82 -24.48
N VAL A 308 5.04 13.62 -23.57
CA VAL A 308 5.03 12.54 -22.59
C VAL A 308 4.69 13.11 -21.22
N GLU A 309 3.72 12.50 -20.55
CA GLU A 309 3.36 12.81 -19.16
C GLU A 309 3.45 11.52 -18.34
N VAL A 310 4.28 11.51 -17.30
CA VAL A 310 4.26 10.43 -16.30
C VAL A 310 3.05 10.64 -15.40
N ILE A 311 2.15 9.67 -15.36
CA ILE A 311 0.91 9.72 -14.57
C ILE A 311 1.16 9.19 -13.16
N SER A 312 1.85 8.06 -13.05
CA SER A 312 2.20 7.39 -11.79
C SER A 312 3.56 6.72 -11.93
N GLY A 313 4.25 6.61 -10.81
CA GLY A 313 5.54 5.92 -10.76
C GLY A 313 5.86 5.55 -9.32
N ILE A 314 6.06 4.26 -9.06
CA ILE A 314 6.33 3.71 -7.73
C ILE A 314 7.47 2.70 -7.79
N TYR A 315 8.25 2.67 -6.74
CA TYR A 315 9.35 1.73 -6.55
C TYR A 315 8.82 0.33 -6.16
N ASN A 316 9.62 -0.71 -6.44
CA ASN A 316 9.39 -2.02 -5.82
C ASN A 316 9.63 -1.96 -4.31
N LEU A 317 9.05 -2.89 -3.56
CA LEU A 317 9.37 -3.05 -2.13
C LEU A 317 10.83 -3.50 -1.96
N LEU A 318 11.56 -2.83 -1.07
CA LEU A 318 12.87 -3.24 -0.57
C LEU A 318 12.66 -4.07 0.72
N PRO A 319 12.74 -5.39 0.69
CA PRO A 319 12.38 -6.22 1.83
C PRO A 319 13.40 -6.11 2.97
N ASN A 320 12.90 -5.91 4.21
CA ASN A 320 13.70 -5.96 5.43
C ASN A 320 13.34 -7.21 6.25
N GLU A 321 14.17 -8.23 6.18
CA GLU A 321 13.94 -9.51 6.84
C GLU A 321 14.04 -9.43 8.36
N THR A 322 14.88 -8.55 8.88
CA THR A 322 15.02 -8.34 10.32
C THR A 322 13.70 -7.90 10.94
N LEU A 323 13.05 -6.90 10.34
CA LEU A 323 11.75 -6.43 10.79
C LEU A 323 10.62 -7.43 10.50
N ALA A 324 10.61 -8.05 9.33
CA ALA A 324 9.60 -9.03 8.96
C ALA A 324 9.62 -10.27 9.86
N LYS A 325 10.79 -10.78 10.22
CA LYS A 325 10.93 -11.87 11.18
C LYS A 325 10.42 -11.48 12.58
N LEU A 326 10.64 -10.24 12.99
CA LEU A 326 10.10 -9.73 14.25
C LEU A 326 8.57 -9.69 14.24
N GLN A 327 7.96 -9.18 13.15
CA GLN A 327 6.50 -9.21 12.97
C GLN A 327 5.96 -10.64 12.92
N TYR A 328 6.67 -11.55 12.26
CA TYR A 328 6.30 -12.97 12.19
C TYR A 328 6.24 -13.64 13.57
N GLU A 329 7.24 -13.41 14.42
CA GLU A 329 7.23 -13.95 15.79
C GLU A 329 6.06 -13.39 16.61
N ASN A 330 5.71 -12.11 16.44
CA ASN A 330 4.56 -11.51 17.09
C ASN A 330 3.23 -12.03 16.51
N LEU A 331 3.15 -12.22 15.19
CA LEU A 331 1.98 -12.80 14.53
C LEU A 331 1.70 -14.22 15.02
N LYS A 332 2.73 -15.05 15.21
CA LYS A 332 2.57 -16.40 15.79
C LYS A 332 2.00 -16.36 17.22
N LYS A 333 2.34 -15.35 18.02
CA LYS A 333 1.81 -15.19 19.37
C LYS A 333 0.35 -14.73 19.38
N VAL A 334 -0.04 -13.86 18.46
CA VAL A 334 -1.42 -13.39 18.31
C VAL A 334 -2.31 -14.46 17.68
N GLY A 335 -1.79 -15.16 16.68
CA GLY A 335 -2.51 -16.17 15.91
C GLY A 335 -3.46 -15.58 14.85
N GLY A 336 -4.23 -16.45 14.23
CA GLY A 336 -5.22 -16.08 13.22
C GLY A 336 -6.62 -15.84 13.80
N VAL A 337 -7.59 -15.66 12.90
CA VAL A 337 -8.97 -15.32 13.25
C VAL A 337 -9.80 -16.57 13.50
N GLN A 338 -10.45 -16.63 14.67
CA GLN A 338 -11.42 -17.69 15.03
C GLN A 338 -12.82 -17.26 14.61
N TYR A 339 -13.46 -18.05 13.75
CA TYR A 339 -14.82 -17.79 13.29
C TYR A 339 -15.87 -18.36 14.29
N THR A 340 -16.96 -17.60 14.46
CA THR A 340 -18.17 -18.11 15.09
C THR A 340 -18.96 -19.01 14.12
N PRO A 341 -19.95 -19.80 14.58
CA PRO A 341 -20.82 -20.56 13.67
C PRO A 341 -21.50 -19.70 12.59
N GLU A 342 -21.89 -18.46 12.93
CA GLU A 342 -22.51 -17.50 12.00
C GLU A 342 -21.50 -17.01 10.95
N GLU A 343 -20.26 -16.75 11.37
CA GLU A 343 -19.18 -16.37 10.46
C GLU A 343 -18.76 -17.51 9.54
N GLU A 344 -18.78 -18.76 10.04
CA GLU A 344 -18.56 -19.94 9.20
C GLU A 344 -19.68 -20.12 8.17
N ALA A 345 -20.94 -19.89 8.55
CA ALA A 345 -22.08 -19.95 7.63
C ALA A 345 -21.95 -18.85 6.56
N PHE A 346 -21.58 -17.64 6.94
CA PHE A 346 -21.28 -16.54 6.02
C PHE A 346 -20.16 -16.94 5.05
N ALA A 347 -19.05 -17.47 5.56
CA ALA A 347 -17.89 -17.85 4.77
C ALA A 347 -18.23 -18.97 3.77
N LYS A 348 -18.95 -20.00 4.19
CA LYS A 348 -19.43 -21.09 3.30
C LYS A 348 -20.27 -20.54 2.17
N LYS A 349 -21.23 -19.65 2.49
CA LYS A 349 -22.12 -19.05 1.49
C LYS A 349 -21.35 -18.15 0.52
N MET A 350 -20.39 -17.39 1.00
CA MET A 350 -19.55 -16.56 0.14
C MET A 350 -18.68 -17.39 -0.80
N GLN A 351 -18.09 -18.47 -0.32
CA GLN A 351 -17.24 -19.35 -1.13
C GLN A 351 -18.01 -20.03 -2.28
N GLU A 352 -19.34 -20.15 -2.22
CA GLU A 352 -20.16 -20.60 -3.36
C GLU A 352 -20.07 -19.65 -4.57
N SER A 353 -19.70 -18.39 -4.37
CA SER A 353 -19.53 -17.40 -5.43
C SER A 353 -18.18 -17.45 -6.12
N PHE A 354 -17.24 -18.26 -5.65
CA PHE A 354 -15.90 -18.36 -6.22
C PHE A 354 -15.93 -19.24 -7.47
N ASN A 355 -15.18 -18.84 -8.50
CA ASN A 355 -15.04 -19.58 -9.76
C ASN A 355 -13.84 -20.56 -9.74
N PHE A 356 -13.33 -20.86 -8.56
CA PHE A 356 -12.23 -21.79 -8.32
C PHE A 356 -12.46 -22.56 -7.03
N LYS A 357 -11.66 -23.60 -6.78
CA LYS A 357 -11.75 -24.39 -5.54
C LYS A 357 -11.34 -23.53 -4.34
N ALA A 358 -12.30 -23.24 -3.47
CA ALA A 358 -12.06 -22.45 -2.27
C ALA A 358 -11.08 -23.16 -1.32
N PRO A 359 -10.16 -22.41 -0.67
CA PRO A 359 -9.37 -22.92 0.44
C PRO A 359 -10.26 -23.31 1.63
N PRO A 360 -9.79 -24.17 2.55
CA PRO A 360 -10.51 -24.44 3.78
C PRO A 360 -10.76 -23.17 4.61
N ILE A 361 -11.96 -23.04 5.18
CA ILE A 361 -12.30 -21.88 6.04
C ILE A 361 -11.34 -21.78 7.25
N SER A 362 -10.88 -22.93 7.76
CA SER A 362 -9.89 -23.01 8.84
C SER A 362 -8.55 -22.34 8.51
N ASP A 363 -8.27 -22.01 7.26
CA ASP A 363 -7.05 -21.30 6.87
C ASP A 363 -7.00 -19.88 7.41
N ALA A 364 -8.15 -19.26 7.79
CA ALA A 364 -8.21 -18.00 8.53
C ALA A 364 -7.48 -18.05 9.88
N GLN A 365 -7.33 -19.25 10.47
CA GLN A 365 -6.63 -19.44 11.75
C GLN A 365 -5.13 -19.69 11.60
N LYS A 366 -4.68 -20.08 10.39
CA LYS A 366 -3.30 -20.45 10.14
C LYS A 366 -2.42 -19.20 9.97
N VAL A 367 -1.26 -19.20 10.61
CA VAL A 367 -0.16 -18.31 10.29
C VAL A 367 0.70 -19.01 9.25
N GLN A 368 0.89 -18.38 8.09
CA GLN A 368 1.69 -18.93 7.01
C GLN A 368 3.16 -18.99 7.42
N GLU A 369 3.89 -19.99 6.93
CA GLU A 369 5.32 -20.10 7.18
C GLU A 369 6.07 -18.90 6.59
N TYR A 370 7.07 -18.41 7.33
CA TYR A 370 7.93 -17.33 6.87
C TYR A 370 8.76 -17.75 5.66
N LYS A 371 8.72 -16.91 4.63
CA LYS A 371 9.55 -17.08 3.42
C LYS A 371 9.87 -15.73 2.79
N LEU A 372 10.92 -15.68 1.99
CA LEU A 372 11.09 -14.58 1.04
C LEU A 372 10.07 -14.75 -0.07
N GLY A 373 9.35 -13.69 -0.41
CA GLY A 373 8.28 -13.74 -1.38
C GLY A 373 8.40 -12.69 -2.47
N PHE A 374 7.67 -12.93 -3.55
CA PHE A 374 7.41 -11.96 -4.60
C PHE A 374 5.90 -11.81 -4.77
N PHE A 375 5.43 -10.59 -4.71
CA PHE A 375 4.04 -10.24 -4.94
C PHE A 375 3.90 -9.61 -6.34
N PRO A 376 3.19 -10.24 -7.29
CA PRO A 376 3.15 -9.81 -8.69
C PRO A 376 2.21 -8.62 -8.94
N ALA A 377 2.15 -7.69 -7.99
CA ALA A 377 1.43 -6.42 -8.06
C ALA A 377 2.38 -5.30 -7.61
N SER A 378 1.85 -4.13 -7.34
CA SER A 378 2.62 -2.95 -6.93
C SER A 378 1.92 -2.29 -5.74
N THR A 379 2.68 -1.59 -4.90
CA THR A 379 2.18 -0.72 -3.83
C THR A 379 3.12 0.46 -3.66
N ASP A 380 2.59 1.63 -3.36
CA ASP A 380 3.37 2.84 -3.12
C ASP A 380 4.14 2.82 -1.78
N VAL A 381 3.95 1.79 -0.94
CA VAL A 381 4.84 1.46 0.19
C VAL A 381 6.27 1.20 -0.29
N GLY A 382 6.44 0.85 -1.58
CA GLY A 382 7.73 0.73 -2.22
C GLY A 382 8.60 1.94 -1.94
N ASP A 383 8.14 3.14 -2.27
CA ASP A 383 8.90 4.40 -2.11
C ASP A 383 9.34 4.64 -0.65
N ILE A 384 8.48 4.31 0.32
CA ILE A 384 8.82 4.38 1.75
C ILE A 384 9.95 3.39 2.08
N SER A 385 9.88 2.18 1.55
CA SER A 385 10.83 1.10 1.86
C SER A 385 12.25 1.35 1.37
N TRP A 386 12.44 2.23 0.39
CA TRP A 386 13.76 2.66 -0.08
C TRP A 386 14.34 3.84 0.72
N LEU A 387 13.55 4.46 1.61
CA LEU A 387 14.00 5.55 2.48
C LEU A 387 14.22 5.11 3.92
N VAL A 388 13.42 4.16 4.41
CA VAL A 388 13.46 3.71 5.80
C VAL A 388 13.28 2.18 5.85
N PRO A 389 14.00 1.45 6.73
CA PRO A 389 13.72 0.03 6.96
C PRO A 389 12.22 -0.20 7.22
N THR A 390 11.57 -0.95 6.35
CA THR A 390 10.11 -1.13 6.37
C THR A 390 9.75 -2.62 6.30
N ALA A 391 8.79 -3.04 7.10
CA ALA A 391 8.19 -4.37 6.97
C ALA A 391 6.68 -4.31 7.16
N GLY A 392 5.98 -5.18 6.43
CA GLY A 392 4.54 -5.33 6.48
C GLY A 392 4.11 -6.74 6.84
N LEU A 393 2.87 -6.87 7.32
CA LEU A 393 2.19 -8.15 7.53
C LEU A 393 0.80 -8.13 6.91
N GLY A 394 0.25 -9.29 6.62
CA GLY A 394 -1.16 -9.49 6.31
C GLY A 394 -1.87 -10.20 7.44
N THR A 395 -3.11 -9.84 7.74
CA THR A 395 -3.99 -10.62 8.61
C THR A 395 -5.26 -11.00 7.89
N ALA A 396 -5.85 -12.14 8.27
CA ALA A 396 -7.08 -12.64 7.66
C ALA A 396 -8.27 -11.75 8.04
N THR A 397 -8.56 -10.75 7.20
CA THR A 397 -9.73 -9.86 7.28
C THR A 397 -10.85 -10.28 6.33
N ALA A 398 -10.58 -11.23 5.47
CA ALA A 398 -11.54 -11.77 4.51
C ALA A 398 -11.61 -13.29 4.59
N VAL A 399 -12.70 -13.85 4.09
CA VAL A 399 -12.88 -15.29 3.95
C VAL A 399 -11.74 -15.88 3.11
N PRO A 400 -11.12 -17.02 3.52
CA PRO A 400 -10.04 -17.63 2.76
C PRO A 400 -10.38 -17.82 1.28
N GLY A 401 -9.51 -17.30 0.41
CA GLY A 401 -9.69 -17.30 -1.04
C GLY A 401 -10.43 -16.09 -1.60
N THR A 402 -10.91 -15.16 -0.79
CA THR A 402 -11.53 -13.93 -1.29
C THR A 402 -10.58 -13.16 -2.22
N PRO A 403 -10.99 -12.87 -3.47
CA PRO A 403 -10.20 -12.04 -4.38
C PRO A 403 -10.09 -10.60 -3.85
N GLY A 404 -8.94 -9.99 -4.01
CA GLY A 404 -8.81 -8.53 -3.83
C GLY A 404 -9.65 -7.77 -4.85
N HIS A 405 -9.97 -6.49 -4.57
CA HIS A 405 -10.75 -5.61 -5.44
C HIS A 405 -12.08 -6.24 -5.91
N SER A 406 -12.80 -6.86 -4.98
CA SER A 406 -14.04 -7.57 -5.26
C SER A 406 -15.16 -7.18 -4.29
N TRP A 407 -16.42 -7.40 -4.69
CA TRP A 407 -17.57 -7.23 -3.81
C TRP A 407 -17.48 -8.12 -2.56
N GLN A 408 -16.87 -9.32 -2.70
CA GLN A 408 -16.65 -10.23 -1.58
C GLN A 408 -15.74 -9.61 -0.53
N ASN A 409 -14.69 -8.91 -0.96
CA ASN A 409 -13.78 -8.24 -0.03
C ASN A 409 -14.47 -7.06 0.66
N VAL A 410 -15.28 -6.26 -0.06
CA VAL A 410 -16.11 -5.21 0.55
C VAL A 410 -17.03 -5.78 1.61
N ALA A 411 -17.71 -6.90 1.32
CA ALA A 411 -18.61 -7.55 2.27
C ALA A 411 -17.87 -8.00 3.54
N CYS A 412 -16.67 -8.56 3.41
CA CYS A 412 -15.84 -9.00 4.54
C CYS A 412 -15.33 -7.84 5.39
N SER A 413 -14.90 -6.74 4.75
CA SER A 413 -14.34 -5.57 5.45
C SER A 413 -15.37 -4.77 6.24
N GLY A 414 -16.67 -4.99 5.98
CA GLY A 414 -17.79 -4.37 6.71
C GLY A 414 -18.38 -5.20 7.84
N MET A 415 -17.85 -6.41 8.11
CA MET A 415 -18.40 -7.33 9.09
C MET A 415 -17.36 -7.83 10.11
N SER A 416 -17.82 -8.65 11.07
CA SER A 416 -16.99 -9.12 12.20
C SER A 416 -15.73 -9.88 11.80
N ILE A 417 -15.71 -10.61 10.68
CA ILE A 417 -14.51 -11.28 10.14
C ILE A 417 -13.41 -10.24 9.89
N GLY A 418 -13.75 -9.14 9.17
CA GLY A 418 -12.83 -8.05 8.90
C GLY A 418 -12.33 -7.39 10.18
N PHE A 419 -13.23 -7.06 11.10
CA PHE A 419 -12.88 -6.40 12.36
C PHE A 419 -12.00 -7.26 13.28
N LYS A 420 -12.17 -8.59 13.29
CA LYS A 420 -11.29 -9.51 14.02
C LYS A 420 -9.88 -9.53 13.44
N GLY A 421 -9.74 -9.59 12.10
CA GLY A 421 -8.45 -9.50 11.44
C GLY A 421 -7.78 -8.15 11.68
N MET A 422 -8.53 -7.06 11.64
CA MET A 422 -8.09 -5.70 11.94
C MET A 422 -7.44 -5.59 13.33
N ILE A 423 -8.12 -6.08 14.37
CA ILE A 423 -7.57 -5.97 15.73
C ILE A 423 -6.35 -6.87 15.93
N ASN A 424 -6.28 -8.03 15.24
CA ASN A 424 -5.08 -8.87 15.24
C ASN A 424 -3.89 -8.13 14.62
N ALA A 425 -4.08 -7.41 13.52
CA ALA A 425 -3.04 -6.57 12.93
C ALA A 425 -2.56 -5.49 13.90
N ALA A 426 -3.49 -4.77 14.55
CA ALA A 426 -3.15 -3.76 15.55
C ALA A 426 -2.31 -4.34 16.71
N LYS A 427 -2.65 -5.53 17.20
CA LYS A 427 -1.88 -6.24 18.23
C LYS A 427 -0.47 -6.55 17.78
N VAL A 428 -0.31 -7.13 16.57
CA VAL A 428 1.02 -7.49 16.04
C VAL A 428 1.89 -6.25 15.84
N MET A 429 1.34 -5.18 15.26
CA MET A 429 2.06 -3.93 15.06
C MET A 429 2.46 -3.29 16.39
N ALA A 430 1.56 -3.23 17.36
CA ALA A 430 1.85 -2.67 18.68
C ALA A 430 2.94 -3.49 19.41
N MET A 431 2.86 -4.82 19.40
CA MET A 431 3.90 -5.69 19.96
C MET A 431 5.24 -5.48 19.28
N THR A 432 5.26 -5.32 17.95
CA THR A 432 6.47 -5.05 17.17
C THR A 432 7.06 -3.69 17.53
N GLY A 433 6.23 -2.66 17.67
CA GLY A 433 6.67 -1.35 18.13
C GLY A 433 7.34 -1.39 19.51
N ILE A 434 6.76 -2.13 20.49
CA ILE A 434 7.40 -2.34 21.80
C ILE A 434 8.77 -3.00 21.62
N ASP A 435 8.87 -4.04 20.79
CA ASP A 435 10.14 -4.73 20.53
C ASP A 435 11.21 -3.74 20.06
N LEU A 436 10.83 -2.83 19.15
CA LEU A 436 11.73 -1.83 18.61
C LEU A 436 12.12 -0.76 19.65
N PHE A 437 11.17 -0.32 20.49
CA PHE A 437 11.48 0.62 21.59
C PHE A 437 12.36 0.00 22.66
N MET A 438 12.19 -1.30 22.93
CA MET A 438 12.93 -2.01 23.98
C MET A 438 14.30 -2.51 23.52
N ASN A 439 14.50 -2.73 22.23
CA ASN A 439 15.71 -3.34 21.69
C ASN A 439 16.32 -2.53 20.53
N PRO A 440 17.11 -1.49 20.83
CA PRO A 440 17.79 -0.69 19.82
C PRO A 440 18.70 -1.50 18.88
N ALA A 441 19.21 -2.64 19.32
CA ALA A 441 20.05 -3.50 18.49
C ALA A 441 19.28 -4.09 17.29
N THR A 442 17.98 -4.34 17.44
CA THR A 442 17.12 -4.76 16.33
C THR A 442 17.01 -3.68 15.27
N ILE A 443 16.84 -2.42 15.66
CA ILE A 443 16.81 -1.28 14.74
C ILE A 443 18.16 -1.14 14.02
N ALA A 444 19.26 -1.24 14.76
CA ALA A 444 20.61 -1.17 14.18
C ALA A 444 20.82 -2.27 13.12
N LYS A 445 20.42 -3.49 13.40
CA LYS A 445 20.49 -4.62 12.46
C LYS A 445 19.59 -4.40 11.23
N ALA A 446 18.37 -3.88 11.44
CA ALA A 446 17.45 -3.57 10.34
C ALA A 446 18.01 -2.46 9.43
N LYS A 447 18.66 -1.45 10.00
CA LYS A 447 19.35 -0.38 9.26
C LYS A 447 20.57 -0.91 8.48
N GLU A 448 21.40 -1.76 9.09
CA GLU A 448 22.53 -2.38 8.40
C GLU A 448 22.06 -3.20 7.19
N GLU A 449 21.04 -4.05 7.37
CA GLU A 449 20.43 -4.81 6.29
C GLU A 449 19.91 -3.90 5.17
N PHE A 450 19.21 -2.83 5.54
CA PHE A 450 18.65 -1.86 4.63
C PHE A 450 19.73 -1.15 3.81
N GLU A 451 20.80 -0.68 4.44
CA GLU A 451 21.91 0.00 3.76
C GLU A 451 22.64 -0.91 2.78
N VAL A 452 22.82 -2.19 3.15
CA VAL A 452 23.42 -3.19 2.27
C VAL A 452 22.55 -3.45 1.04
N LYS A 453 21.24 -3.65 1.22
CA LYS A 453 20.32 -3.95 0.12
C LYS A 453 20.06 -2.75 -0.79
N ARG A 454 19.93 -1.55 -0.21
CA ARG A 454 19.70 -0.33 -0.96
C ARG A 454 20.92 0.14 -1.75
N GLY A 455 22.09 -0.14 -1.25
CA GLY A 455 23.35 0.38 -1.77
C GLY A 455 23.73 1.74 -1.14
N LYS A 456 25.02 1.95 -0.93
CA LYS A 456 25.55 3.14 -0.22
C LYS A 456 25.37 4.44 -1.00
N ASP A 457 25.41 4.36 -2.32
CA ASP A 457 25.37 5.51 -3.22
C ASP A 457 23.94 5.83 -3.69
N PHE A 458 22.94 5.10 -3.20
CA PHE A 458 21.55 5.30 -3.57
C PHE A 458 21.06 6.69 -3.19
N LYS A 459 20.45 7.37 -4.15
CA LYS A 459 19.72 8.61 -3.94
C LYS A 459 18.28 8.41 -4.43
N TYR A 460 17.32 8.68 -3.57
CA TYR A 460 15.92 8.58 -3.95
C TYR A 460 15.57 9.69 -4.95
N GLU A 461 15.01 9.29 -6.06
CA GLU A 461 14.43 10.18 -7.08
C GLU A 461 13.02 9.71 -7.38
N SER A 462 12.03 10.55 -7.10
CA SER A 462 10.64 10.23 -7.37
C SER A 462 10.43 9.95 -8.87
N LEU A 463 9.83 8.80 -9.18
CA LEU A 463 9.56 8.42 -10.59
C LEU A 463 8.52 9.32 -11.27
N VAL A 464 7.75 10.07 -10.49
CA VAL A 464 6.80 11.07 -11.02
C VAL A 464 7.45 12.47 -11.22
N GLY A 465 8.77 12.60 -10.93
CA GLY A 465 9.47 13.88 -11.02
C GLY A 465 8.84 14.95 -10.12
N ASP A 466 8.66 16.15 -10.66
CA ASP A 466 8.08 17.31 -9.96
C ASP A 466 6.56 17.40 -10.06
N ARG A 467 5.90 16.38 -10.63
CA ARG A 467 4.44 16.37 -10.78
C ARG A 467 3.75 16.56 -9.43
N GLU A 468 2.78 17.48 -9.40
CA GLU A 468 1.91 17.65 -8.22
C GLU A 468 0.96 16.45 -8.04
N PRO A 469 0.49 16.19 -6.80
CA PRO A 469 -0.51 15.16 -6.55
C PRO A 469 -1.75 15.35 -7.43
N PRO A 470 -2.24 14.30 -8.10
CA PRO A 470 -3.38 14.41 -9.03
C PRO A 470 -4.72 14.43 -8.27
N LEU A 471 -4.99 15.48 -7.50
CA LEU A 471 -6.12 15.57 -6.58
C LEU A 471 -7.50 15.39 -7.25
N ASP A 472 -7.57 15.51 -8.57
CA ASP A 472 -8.81 15.43 -9.35
C ASP A 472 -8.98 14.11 -10.11
N PHE A 473 -8.07 13.14 -9.97
CA PHE A 473 -8.08 11.94 -10.82
C PHE A 473 -9.31 11.05 -10.61
N ARG A 474 -10.00 11.18 -9.48
CA ARG A 474 -11.25 10.47 -9.14
C ARG A 474 -12.50 11.36 -9.18
N LYS A 475 -12.38 12.64 -9.46
CA LYS A 475 -13.55 13.49 -9.67
C LYS A 475 -14.21 13.12 -10.99
N SER A 476 -15.52 12.89 -10.97
CA SER A 476 -16.30 12.71 -12.20
C SER A 476 -16.15 13.98 -13.07
N LYS A 477 -15.78 13.77 -14.33
CA LYS A 477 -15.73 14.86 -15.32
C LYS A 477 -17.13 15.28 -15.71
#